data_ef91753013ba18c590488262aab6cfcb
#
_entry.id   ef91753013ba18c590488262aab6cfcb
#
_cell.length_a   1.000
_cell.length_b   1.000
_cell.length_c   1.000
_cell.angle_alpha   90.00
_cell.angle_beta   90.00
_cell.angle_gamma   90.00
#
_symmetry.space_group_name_H-M   'P 1'
#
loop_
_entity.id
_entity.type
_entity.pdbx_description
1 polymer ?
#
loop_
_entity_poly.entity_id
_entity_poly.type
_entity_poly.pdbx_seq_one_letter_code
_entity_poly.pdbx_strand_id
1 'polypeptide(L)'
;MEFQVRDARLTDIERITALIERTDTRWDSAELNQVADLLRQLVYLPNAAVLVAVENKPVVGVAVLALRPSVAANGLIGALDLIAVEPGSGADEIAGALLREVVRSARNKGCRELEVALADDPAEHAQWQKLGFKAAGQRLIYSLARTPVTTR
;
A
#
# COMPACT_ATOMS: atom_id res chain seq x y z
N MET A 1 22.32 4.77 -2.11
CA MET A 1 21.09 5.31 -2.72
C MET A 1 20.42 6.25 -1.72
N GLU A 2 20.18 7.46 -2.14
CA GLU A 2 19.51 8.44 -1.29
C GLU A 2 18.08 8.64 -1.76
N PHE A 3 17.15 8.38 -0.87
CA PHE A 3 15.73 8.63 -1.10
C PHE A 3 15.10 9.16 0.18
N GLN A 4 13.95 9.80 0.02
CA GLN A 4 13.18 10.34 1.14
C GLN A 4 11.78 9.76 1.13
N VAL A 5 11.30 9.33 2.30
CA VAL A 5 9.90 8.91 2.48
C VAL A 5 9.12 10.06 3.08
N ARG A 6 8.00 10.39 2.49
CA ARG A 6 7.12 11.48 2.95
C ARG A 6 5.67 11.21 2.56
N ASP A 7 4.77 12.01 3.09
CA ASP A 7 3.37 11.99 2.65
C ASP A 7 3.28 12.41 1.18
N ALA A 8 2.41 11.74 0.45
CA ALA A 8 2.15 12.07 -0.94
C ALA A 8 1.41 13.40 -1.06
N ARG A 9 1.67 14.09 -2.14
CA ARG A 9 0.99 15.33 -2.52
C ARG A 9 0.22 15.09 -3.80
N LEU A 10 -0.73 15.97 -4.12
CA LEU A 10 -1.47 15.88 -5.39
C LEU A 10 -0.55 15.84 -6.61
N THR A 11 0.56 16.54 -6.54
CA THR A 11 1.55 16.59 -7.63
C THR A 11 2.30 15.26 -7.83
N ASP A 12 2.20 14.34 -6.87
CA ASP A 12 2.83 13.02 -6.97
C ASP A 12 1.98 11.98 -7.69
N ILE A 13 0.67 12.23 -7.87
CA ILE A 13 -0.29 11.20 -8.30
C ILE A 13 0.07 10.59 -9.64
N GLU A 14 0.46 11.39 -10.62
CA GLU A 14 0.84 10.87 -11.94
C GLU A 14 2.08 9.97 -11.87
N ARG A 15 3.04 10.33 -11.02
CA ARG A 15 4.24 9.51 -10.80
C ARG A 15 3.94 8.23 -10.05
N ILE A 16 2.99 8.28 -9.12
CA ILE A 16 2.53 7.09 -8.40
C ILE A 16 1.86 6.11 -9.36
N THR A 17 0.94 6.59 -10.20
CA THR A 17 0.26 5.72 -11.16
C THR A 17 1.24 5.16 -12.20
N ALA A 18 2.23 5.94 -12.62
CA ALA A 18 3.28 5.45 -13.51
C ALA A 18 4.09 4.32 -12.86
N LEU A 19 4.39 4.45 -11.56
CA LEU A 19 5.07 3.39 -10.82
C LEU A 19 4.21 2.14 -10.73
N ILE A 20 2.93 2.28 -10.42
CA ILE A 20 1.99 1.15 -10.35
C ILE A 20 1.92 0.44 -11.70
N GLU A 21 1.83 1.19 -12.78
CA GLU A 21 1.81 0.64 -14.14
C GLU A 21 3.07 -0.18 -14.46
N ARG A 22 4.24 0.31 -14.06
CA ARG A 22 5.52 -0.38 -14.30
C ARG A 22 5.66 -1.65 -13.47
N THR A 23 5.11 -1.67 -12.27
CA THR A 23 5.29 -2.77 -11.32
C THR A 23 4.19 -3.82 -11.39
N ASP A 24 3.05 -3.48 -11.99
CA ASP A 24 1.89 -4.36 -12.04
C ASP A 24 1.16 -4.16 -13.37
N THR A 25 1.21 -5.16 -14.23
CA THR A 25 0.65 -5.11 -15.58
C THR A 25 -0.84 -5.42 -15.66
N ARG A 26 -1.52 -5.63 -14.51
CA ARG A 26 -2.96 -5.95 -14.48
C ARG A 26 -3.84 -4.78 -14.92
N TRP A 27 -3.34 -3.56 -14.84
CA TRP A 27 -4.13 -2.35 -14.99
C TRP A 27 -4.15 -1.87 -16.43
N ASP A 28 -5.36 -1.61 -16.98
CA ASP A 28 -5.49 -0.88 -18.23
C ASP A 28 -5.52 0.63 -17.96
N SER A 29 -5.53 1.43 -19.04
CA SER A 29 -5.49 2.89 -18.91
C SER A 29 -6.71 3.47 -18.17
N ALA A 30 -7.89 2.89 -18.40
CA ALA A 30 -9.12 3.34 -17.74
C ALA A 30 -9.06 3.04 -16.24
N GLU A 31 -8.59 1.84 -15.86
CA GLU A 31 -8.41 1.46 -14.46
C GLU A 31 -7.38 2.35 -13.77
N LEU A 32 -6.26 2.67 -14.43
CA LEU A 32 -5.24 3.56 -13.88
C LEU A 32 -5.77 4.97 -13.63
N ASN A 33 -6.64 5.48 -14.51
CA ASN A 33 -7.30 6.76 -14.29
C ASN A 33 -8.22 6.72 -13.06
N GLN A 34 -8.93 5.63 -12.85
CA GLN A 34 -9.77 5.44 -11.66
C GLN A 34 -8.93 5.36 -10.40
N VAL A 35 -7.80 4.66 -10.46
CA VAL A 35 -6.85 4.58 -9.33
C VAL A 35 -6.28 5.97 -9.02
N ALA A 36 -5.94 6.76 -10.03
CA ALA A 36 -5.47 8.12 -9.84
C ALA A 36 -6.50 8.99 -9.11
N ASP A 37 -7.77 8.89 -9.52
CA ASP A 37 -8.86 9.63 -8.89
C ASP A 37 -9.04 9.22 -7.43
N LEU A 38 -8.96 7.92 -7.15
CA LEU A 38 -9.06 7.42 -5.79
C LEU A 38 -7.89 7.91 -4.93
N LEU A 39 -6.67 7.88 -5.46
CA LEU A 39 -5.50 8.38 -4.75
C LEU A 39 -5.62 9.87 -4.41
N ARG A 40 -6.18 10.67 -5.32
CA ARG A 40 -6.44 12.09 -5.06
C ARG A 40 -7.37 12.30 -3.88
N GLN A 41 -8.36 11.44 -3.74
CA GLN A 41 -9.26 11.46 -2.58
C GLN A 41 -8.54 11.03 -1.29
N LEU A 42 -7.77 9.95 -1.37
CA LEU A 42 -7.09 9.39 -0.19
C LEU A 42 -6.07 10.33 0.44
N VAL A 43 -5.43 11.18 -0.36
CA VAL A 43 -4.46 12.18 0.14
C VAL A 43 -5.10 13.13 1.15
N TYR A 44 -6.40 13.40 1.02
CA TYR A 44 -7.13 14.30 1.91
C TYR A 44 -7.90 13.62 3.02
N LEU A 45 -8.10 12.31 2.96
CA LEU A 45 -8.92 11.61 3.94
C LEU A 45 -8.15 11.36 5.23
N PRO A 46 -8.75 11.65 6.40
CA PRO A 46 -8.08 11.42 7.68
C PRO A 46 -7.93 9.93 8.03
N ASN A 47 -8.71 9.07 7.39
CA ASN A 47 -8.68 7.62 7.62
C ASN A 47 -7.84 6.87 6.59
N ALA A 48 -6.91 7.57 5.96
CA ALA A 48 -5.97 6.99 5.02
C ALA A 48 -4.66 7.74 5.07
N ALA A 49 -3.59 7.10 4.63
CA ALA A 49 -2.30 7.75 4.43
C ALA A 49 -1.67 7.18 3.16
N VAL A 50 -1.17 8.06 2.33
CA VAL A 50 -0.42 7.70 1.12
C VAL A 50 1.01 8.20 1.33
N LEU A 51 1.95 7.27 1.32
CA LEU A 51 3.36 7.56 1.53
C LEU A 51 4.13 7.29 0.26
N VAL A 52 5.07 8.15 -0.06
CA VAL A 52 5.93 7.98 -1.24
C VAL A 52 7.39 7.97 -0.83
N ALA A 53 8.17 7.16 -1.53
CA ALA A 53 9.62 7.23 -1.51
C ALA A 53 10.06 7.94 -2.79
N VAL A 54 10.82 9.00 -2.64
CA VAL A 54 11.25 9.86 -3.74
C VAL A 54 12.76 9.88 -3.80
N GLU A 55 13.31 9.51 -4.95
CA GLU A 55 14.74 9.61 -5.22
C GLU A 55 14.93 10.74 -6.25
N ASN A 56 15.45 11.87 -5.80
CA ASN A 56 15.46 13.13 -6.56
C ASN A 56 14.03 13.59 -6.89
N LYS A 57 13.58 13.41 -8.13
CA LYS A 57 12.21 13.75 -8.54
C LYS A 57 11.28 12.55 -8.72
N PRO A 58 11.74 11.42 -9.28
CA PRO A 58 10.85 10.28 -9.51
C PRO A 58 10.40 9.63 -8.22
N VAL A 59 9.16 9.13 -8.22
CA VAL A 59 8.63 8.28 -7.16
C VAL A 59 9.13 6.87 -7.42
N VAL A 60 9.86 6.33 -6.46
CA VAL A 60 10.43 4.98 -6.54
C VAL A 60 9.73 3.98 -5.63
N GLY A 61 8.79 4.45 -4.82
CA GLY A 61 7.97 3.59 -3.99
C GLY A 61 6.74 4.30 -3.51
N VAL A 62 5.69 3.53 -3.24
CA VAL A 62 4.43 4.03 -2.69
C VAL A 62 3.85 3.00 -1.73
N ALA A 63 3.26 3.47 -0.64
CA ALA A 63 2.48 2.64 0.27
C ALA A 63 1.18 3.35 0.59
N VAL A 64 0.09 2.60 0.60
CA VAL A 64 -1.24 3.11 0.95
C VAL A 64 -1.71 2.40 2.21
N LEU A 65 -1.98 3.17 3.23
CA LEU A 65 -2.53 2.72 4.51
C LEU A 65 -3.98 3.16 4.59
N ALA A 66 -4.89 2.22 4.81
CA ALA A 66 -6.29 2.51 5.07
C ALA A 66 -6.59 2.18 6.53
N LEU A 67 -7.39 3.01 7.18
CA LEU A 67 -7.76 2.83 8.57
C LEU A 67 -9.24 2.46 8.65
N ARG A 68 -9.56 1.49 9.49
CA ARG A 68 -10.96 1.15 9.72
C ARG A 68 -11.22 0.82 11.19
N PRO A 69 -12.36 1.24 11.72
CA PRO A 69 -12.82 0.73 13.01
C PRO A 69 -13.13 -0.75 12.91
N SER A 70 -12.79 -1.50 13.95
CA SER A 70 -13.08 -2.92 14.04
C SER A 70 -13.64 -3.26 15.41
N VAL A 71 -14.87 -3.72 15.45
CA VAL A 71 -15.49 -4.18 16.69
C VAL A 71 -14.77 -5.41 17.20
N ALA A 72 -14.42 -6.34 16.31
CA ALA A 72 -13.72 -7.58 16.66
C ALA A 72 -12.34 -7.30 17.28
N ALA A 73 -11.63 -6.29 16.80
CA ALA A 73 -10.34 -5.90 17.35
C ALA A 73 -10.46 -4.90 18.50
N ASN A 74 -11.64 -4.40 18.76
CA ASN A 74 -11.91 -3.39 19.78
C ASN A 74 -11.07 -2.12 19.58
N GLY A 75 -11.06 -1.62 18.34
CA GLY A 75 -10.31 -0.41 18.03
C GLY A 75 -10.07 -0.26 16.55
N LEU A 76 -9.11 0.59 16.19
CA LEU A 76 -8.74 0.82 14.81
C LEU A 76 -7.76 -0.25 14.32
N ILE A 77 -7.97 -0.68 13.08
CA ILE A 77 -7.02 -1.51 12.34
C ILE A 77 -6.49 -0.71 11.17
N GLY A 78 -5.18 -0.74 10.97
CA GLY A 78 -4.55 -0.25 9.76
C GLY A 78 -4.44 -1.39 8.77
N ALA A 79 -4.80 -1.13 7.51
CA ALA A 79 -4.63 -2.08 6.43
C ALA A 79 -3.61 -1.51 5.44
N LEU A 80 -2.52 -2.25 5.22
CA LEU A 80 -1.59 -1.93 4.14
C LEU A 80 -2.23 -2.40 2.85
N ASP A 81 -2.91 -1.47 2.18
CA ASP A 81 -3.73 -1.75 1.01
C ASP A 81 -2.89 -1.98 -0.24
N LEU A 82 -1.80 -1.25 -0.35
CA LEU A 82 -0.90 -1.32 -1.50
C LEU A 82 0.51 -0.98 -1.05
N ILE A 83 1.47 -1.71 -1.56
CA ILE A 83 2.88 -1.32 -1.55
C ILE A 83 3.47 -1.66 -2.91
N ALA A 84 4.12 -0.70 -3.54
CA ALA A 84 4.79 -0.89 -4.82
C ALA A 84 6.13 -0.19 -4.77
N VAL A 85 7.17 -0.86 -5.24
CA VAL A 85 8.54 -0.36 -5.21
C VAL A 85 9.18 -0.62 -6.56
N GLU A 86 9.92 0.36 -7.06
CA GLU A 86 10.70 0.22 -8.29
C GLU A 86 11.64 -0.97 -8.16
N PRO A 87 11.58 -1.95 -9.09
CA PRO A 87 12.47 -3.11 -9.01
C PRO A 87 13.94 -2.69 -9.19
N GLY A 88 14.83 -3.39 -8.53
CA GLY A 88 16.26 -3.13 -8.61
C GLY A 88 16.97 -3.38 -7.30
N SER A 89 18.25 -3.00 -7.23
CA SER A 89 19.11 -3.29 -6.10
C SER A 89 18.72 -2.55 -4.81
N GLY A 90 17.98 -1.46 -4.91
CA GLY A 90 17.52 -0.70 -3.75
C GLY A 90 16.11 -1.03 -3.29
N ALA A 91 15.43 -1.98 -3.92
CA ALA A 91 14.02 -2.25 -3.68
C ALA A 91 13.72 -2.63 -2.22
N ASP A 92 14.53 -3.50 -1.63
CA ASP A 92 14.33 -3.96 -0.25
C ASP A 92 14.51 -2.83 0.76
N GLU A 93 15.47 -1.96 0.52
CA GLU A 93 15.72 -0.80 1.37
C GLU A 93 14.56 0.18 1.32
N ILE A 94 14.05 0.44 0.12
CA ILE A 94 12.89 1.33 -0.08
C ILE A 94 11.64 0.74 0.57
N ALA A 95 11.37 -0.54 0.36
CA ALA A 95 10.25 -1.23 0.97
C ALA A 95 10.31 -1.20 2.49
N GLY A 96 11.49 -1.44 3.06
CA GLY A 96 11.70 -1.38 4.50
C GLY A 96 11.46 0.01 5.08
N ALA A 97 11.92 1.04 4.39
CA ALA A 97 11.71 2.42 4.82
C ALA A 97 10.24 2.83 4.75
N LEU A 98 9.55 2.45 3.68
CA LEU A 98 8.10 2.68 3.56
C LEU A 98 7.34 1.98 4.67
N LEU A 99 7.67 0.72 4.94
CA LEU A 99 7.00 -0.04 5.98
C LEU A 99 7.20 0.57 7.37
N ARG A 100 8.41 1.05 7.68
CA ARG A 100 8.68 1.73 8.95
C ARG A 100 7.78 2.96 9.12
N GLU A 101 7.60 3.74 8.05
CA GLU A 101 6.73 4.92 8.11
C GLU A 101 5.25 4.54 8.18
N VAL A 102 4.84 3.44 7.52
CA VAL A 102 3.47 2.92 7.64
C VAL A 102 3.19 2.51 9.09
N VAL A 103 4.10 1.76 9.71
CA VAL A 103 3.96 1.32 11.11
C VAL A 103 3.90 2.53 12.04
N ARG A 104 4.76 3.51 11.84
CA ARG A 104 4.77 4.74 12.62
C ARG A 104 3.45 5.49 12.48
N SER A 105 2.97 5.66 11.26
CA SER A 105 1.69 6.32 10.98
C SER A 105 0.52 5.59 11.65
N ALA A 106 0.48 4.27 11.52
CA ALA A 106 -0.56 3.46 12.12
C ALA A 106 -0.56 3.60 13.66
N ARG A 107 0.61 3.54 14.28
CA ARG A 107 0.73 3.75 15.74
C ARG A 107 0.28 5.14 16.16
N ASN A 108 0.69 6.17 15.44
CA ASN A 108 0.31 7.56 15.76
C ASN A 108 -1.18 7.79 15.63
N LYS A 109 -1.85 7.04 14.75
CA LYS A 109 -3.30 7.13 14.57
C LYS A 109 -4.08 6.22 15.53
N GLY A 110 -3.39 5.50 16.40
CA GLY A 110 -4.02 4.68 17.42
C GLY A 110 -4.45 3.29 16.96
N CYS A 111 -3.87 2.79 15.88
CA CYS A 111 -4.18 1.44 15.41
C CYS A 111 -3.66 0.38 16.39
N ARG A 112 -4.46 -0.64 16.62
CA ARG A 112 -4.09 -1.78 17.45
C ARG A 112 -3.31 -2.83 16.67
N GLU A 113 -3.58 -2.92 15.38
CA GLU A 113 -2.98 -3.90 14.48
C GLU A 113 -2.77 -3.26 13.12
N LEU A 114 -1.80 -3.81 12.39
CA LEU A 114 -1.58 -3.53 10.98
C LEU A 114 -1.69 -4.86 10.25
N GLU A 115 -2.58 -4.91 9.25
CA GLU A 115 -2.76 -6.11 8.45
C GLU A 115 -2.33 -5.88 7.00
N VAL A 116 -1.96 -6.96 6.33
CA VAL A 116 -1.66 -6.96 4.91
C VAL A 116 -2.28 -8.21 4.29
N ALA A 117 -2.79 -8.07 3.05
CA ALA A 117 -3.28 -9.21 2.31
C ALA A 117 -2.10 -10.12 1.91
N LEU A 118 -2.27 -11.41 2.14
CA LEU A 118 -1.23 -12.38 1.89
C LEU A 118 -1.44 -12.99 0.51
N ALA A 119 -0.43 -12.90 -0.37
CA ALA A 119 -0.46 -13.56 -1.67
C ALA A 119 -0.03 -15.02 -1.54
N ASP A 120 -0.38 -15.83 -2.54
CA ASP A 120 0.00 -17.26 -2.57
C ASP A 120 1.45 -17.46 -3.03
N ASP A 121 2.36 -16.69 -2.50
CA ASP A 121 3.78 -16.76 -2.83
C ASP A 121 4.59 -17.02 -1.55
N PRO A 122 5.20 -18.22 -1.41
CA PRO A 122 5.98 -18.52 -0.21
C PRO A 122 7.15 -17.57 0.04
N ALA A 123 7.75 -17.00 -1.01
CA ALA A 123 8.83 -16.04 -0.86
C ALA A 123 8.33 -14.73 -0.26
N GLU A 124 7.16 -14.27 -0.67
CA GLU A 124 6.52 -13.09 -0.11
C GLU A 124 6.13 -13.31 1.36
N HIS A 125 5.59 -14.50 1.69
CA HIS A 125 5.29 -14.87 3.07
C HIS A 125 6.53 -14.75 3.96
N ALA A 126 7.66 -15.27 3.49
CA ALA A 126 8.91 -15.21 4.24
C ALA A 126 9.38 -13.78 4.48
N GLN A 127 9.22 -12.91 3.49
CA GLN A 127 9.56 -11.49 3.63
C GLN A 127 8.70 -10.80 4.68
N TRP A 128 7.38 -11.02 4.66
CA TRP A 128 6.48 -10.44 5.64
C TRP A 128 6.80 -10.94 7.06
N GLN A 129 7.12 -12.23 7.21
CA GLN A 129 7.50 -12.79 8.51
C GLN A 129 8.77 -12.16 9.07
N LYS A 130 9.76 -11.90 8.21
CA LYS A 130 10.98 -11.21 8.61
C LYS A 130 10.71 -9.80 9.12
N LEU A 131 9.68 -9.16 8.59
CA LEU A 131 9.28 -7.81 8.99
C LEU A 131 8.39 -7.80 10.24
N GLY A 132 8.11 -8.97 10.81
CA GLY A 132 7.34 -9.10 12.05
C GLY A 132 5.87 -9.42 11.89
N PHE A 133 5.42 -9.62 10.66
CA PHE A 133 4.02 -10.03 10.41
C PHE A 133 3.86 -11.51 10.68
N LYS A 134 2.69 -11.87 11.21
CA LYS A 134 2.30 -13.26 11.49
C LYS A 134 1.02 -13.57 10.77
N ALA A 135 0.87 -14.81 10.31
CA ALA A 135 -0.38 -15.26 9.72
C ALA A 135 -1.48 -15.24 10.78
N ALA A 136 -2.63 -14.66 10.46
CA ALA A 136 -3.73 -14.45 11.38
C ALA A 136 -5.07 -14.81 10.75
N GLY A 137 -5.16 -15.96 10.12
CA GLY A 137 -6.37 -16.44 9.49
C GLY A 137 -6.39 -16.18 7.98
N GLN A 138 -7.53 -16.45 7.39
CA GLN A 138 -7.75 -16.29 5.96
C GLN A 138 -8.88 -15.31 5.70
N ARG A 139 -8.84 -14.66 4.54
CA ARG A 139 -9.86 -13.73 4.10
C ARG A 139 -10.70 -14.36 3.00
N LEU A 140 -12.02 -14.25 3.14
CA LEU A 140 -12.96 -14.62 2.08
C LEU A 140 -13.46 -13.35 1.41
N ILE A 141 -13.68 -13.41 0.10
CA ILE A 141 -14.16 -12.29 -0.68
C ILE A 141 -15.44 -12.70 -1.40
N TYR A 142 -16.49 -11.91 -1.25
CA TYR A 142 -17.70 -11.99 -2.06
C TYR A 142 -17.73 -10.76 -2.96
N SER A 143 -17.64 -10.96 -4.28
CA SER A 143 -17.63 -9.84 -5.21
C SER A 143 -19.01 -9.21 -5.31
N LEU A 144 -19.06 -7.88 -5.18
CA LEU A 144 -20.28 -7.10 -5.33
C LEU A 144 -20.30 -6.34 -6.65
N ALA A 145 -19.31 -6.54 -7.50
CA ALA A 145 -19.26 -5.91 -8.81
C ALA A 145 -20.37 -6.46 -9.70
N ARG A 146 -20.97 -5.61 -10.54
CA ARG A 146 -22.04 -5.99 -11.48
C ARG A 146 -21.54 -6.91 -12.59
N THR A 147 -20.29 -6.72 -13.01
CA THR A 147 -19.63 -7.61 -13.96
C THR A 147 -18.69 -8.55 -13.20
N PRO A 148 -18.57 -9.82 -13.62
CA PRO A 148 -17.63 -10.72 -12.97
C PRO A 148 -16.24 -10.11 -13.01
N VAL A 149 -15.62 -9.95 -11.82
CA VAL A 149 -14.25 -9.48 -11.71
C VAL A 149 -13.34 -10.69 -11.75
N THR A 150 -12.37 -10.65 -12.66
CA THR A 150 -11.35 -11.70 -12.71
C THR A 150 -10.64 -11.74 -11.36
N THR A 151 -10.51 -12.92 -10.77
CA THR A 151 -9.82 -13.09 -9.49
C THR A 151 -8.38 -12.60 -9.62
N ARG A 152 -7.99 -11.72 -8.77
CA ARG A 152 -6.64 -11.16 -8.76
C ARG A 152 -5.77 -11.83 -7.71
#